data_bd99a1e2cbdd9db86fe04df59621a4f8
#
_entry.id   bd99a1e2cbdd9db86fe04df59621a4f8
#
_cell.length_a   1.000
_cell.length_b   1.000
_cell.length_c   1.000
_cell.angle_alpha   90.00
_cell.angle_beta   90.00
_cell.angle_gamma   90.00
#
_symmetry.space_group_name_H-M   'P 1'
#
loop_
_entity.id
_entity.type
_entity.pdbx_description
1 polymer ?
#
loop_
_entity_poly.entity_id
_entity_poly.type
_entity_poly.pdbx_seq_one_letter_code
_entity_poly.pdbx_strand_id
1 'polypeptide(L)'
;MLPQVLQMNSRSADVTTWLEPVFALVRQEADSKAPGAQAIFAKLADVFLSQALRTYLAGAEQAGLLAPRQTADPQIGQALAALHDRPAVTWTLAELACLSGMSRTLFAARFRAAVGESPMRHLAKIRLGQAAGYLTTTRLSVEAIARRTGYGTDASLSKAFKREFGISPGQYRESNGSVAVAPVVSR
;
A
#
# COMPACT_ATOMS: atom_id res chain seq x y z
N MET A 1 4.62 -7.87 7.62
CA MET A 1 4.20 -7.28 8.89
C MET A 1 3.03 -6.35 8.59
N LEU A 2 1.87 -6.54 9.21
CA LEU A 2 0.72 -5.66 9.00
C LEU A 2 0.98 -4.31 9.69
N PRO A 3 0.59 -3.18 9.09
CA PRO A 3 0.72 -1.87 9.74
C PRO A 3 -0.17 -1.79 10.98
N GLN A 4 0.25 -1.03 11.97
CA GLN A 4 -0.53 -0.84 13.21
C GLN A 4 -1.87 -0.11 12.97
N VAL A 5 -2.00 0.60 11.85
CA VAL A 5 -3.22 1.31 11.46
C VAL A 5 -3.49 1.01 9.98
N LEU A 6 -4.68 0.47 9.70
CA LEU A 6 -5.20 0.29 8.36
C LEU A 6 -6.05 1.51 7.99
N GLN A 7 -5.56 2.34 7.08
CA GLN A 7 -6.34 3.44 6.53
C GLN A 7 -7.03 3.00 5.24
N MET A 8 -8.35 3.09 5.23
CA MET A 8 -9.16 2.87 4.03
C MET A 8 -9.70 4.21 3.53
N ASN A 9 -9.51 4.47 2.24
CA ASN A 9 -10.07 5.68 1.64
C ASN A 9 -11.56 5.45 1.36
N SER A 10 -12.42 6.12 2.13
CA SER A 10 -13.88 6.02 2.00
C SER A 10 -14.43 6.56 0.67
N ARG A 11 -13.58 7.15 -0.17
CA ARG A 11 -13.98 7.68 -1.50
C ARG A 11 -13.84 6.66 -2.63
N SER A 12 -13.31 5.46 -2.39
CA SER A 12 -13.35 4.41 -3.40
C SER A 12 -14.74 3.78 -3.41
N ALA A 13 -15.36 3.68 -4.58
CA ALA A 13 -16.69 3.12 -4.78
C ALA A 13 -16.85 1.72 -4.15
N ASP A 14 -15.77 0.94 -4.15
CA ASP A 14 -15.74 -0.42 -3.58
C ASP A 14 -15.90 -0.43 -2.04
N VAL A 15 -15.40 0.58 -1.34
CA VAL A 15 -15.49 0.66 0.13
C VAL A 15 -16.88 1.09 0.56
N THR A 16 -17.48 2.08 -0.09
CA THR A 16 -18.82 2.57 0.24
C THR A 16 -19.90 1.53 0.00
N THR A 17 -19.74 0.67 -1.00
CA THR A 17 -20.74 -0.34 -1.36
C THR A 17 -21.05 -1.34 -0.24
N TRP A 18 -20.07 -1.75 0.55
CA TRP A 18 -20.28 -2.72 1.64
C TRP A 18 -20.29 -2.08 3.04
N LEU A 19 -19.68 -0.91 3.20
CA LEU A 19 -19.51 -0.25 4.48
C LEU A 19 -20.85 0.28 5.02
N GLU A 20 -21.64 0.94 4.19
CA GLU A 20 -22.94 1.48 4.56
C GLU A 20 -23.95 0.42 5.05
N PRO A 21 -24.13 -0.74 4.35
CA PRO A 21 -25.00 -1.80 4.85
C PRO A 21 -24.56 -2.37 6.20
N VAL A 22 -23.23 -2.51 6.43
CA VAL A 22 -22.72 -2.99 7.71
C VAL A 22 -23.00 -2.00 8.84
N PHE A 23 -22.80 -0.70 8.61
CA PHE A 23 -23.12 0.32 9.60
C PHE A 23 -24.62 0.43 9.88
N ALA A 24 -25.47 0.25 8.86
CA ALA A 24 -26.92 0.23 9.05
C ALA A 24 -27.35 -0.92 9.97
N LEU A 25 -26.79 -2.12 9.77
CA LEU A 25 -27.02 -3.28 10.64
C LEU A 25 -26.52 -3.04 12.07
N VAL A 26 -25.34 -2.45 12.23
CA VAL A 26 -24.79 -2.10 13.55
C VAL A 26 -25.70 -1.14 14.29
N ARG A 27 -26.22 -0.09 13.62
CA ARG A 27 -27.15 0.87 14.24
C ARG A 27 -28.47 0.18 14.62
N GLN A 28 -29.05 -0.59 13.71
CA GLN A 28 -30.31 -1.30 13.95
C GLN A 28 -30.19 -2.22 15.17
N GLU A 29 -29.07 -2.94 15.30
CA GLU A 29 -28.86 -3.85 16.43
C GLU A 29 -28.57 -3.09 17.72
N ALA A 30 -27.86 -1.96 17.67
CA ALA A 30 -27.59 -1.11 18.82
C ALA A 30 -28.90 -0.54 19.42
N ASP A 31 -29.84 -0.18 18.55
CA ASP A 31 -31.14 0.39 18.98
C ASP A 31 -32.10 -0.67 19.49
N SER A 32 -31.98 -1.93 19.07
CA SER A 32 -32.91 -3.01 19.38
C SER A 32 -32.89 -3.45 20.84
N LYS A 33 -31.74 -3.29 21.55
CA LYS A 33 -31.51 -3.79 22.94
C LYS A 33 -31.92 -5.25 23.13
N ALA A 34 -31.94 -6.04 22.05
CA ALA A 34 -32.45 -7.41 22.09
C ALA A 34 -31.43 -8.37 22.74
N PRO A 35 -31.91 -9.47 23.38
CA PRO A 35 -31.02 -10.53 23.83
C PRO A 35 -30.23 -11.10 22.64
N GLY A 36 -28.91 -11.19 22.77
CA GLY A 36 -28.04 -11.69 21.67
C GLY A 36 -27.37 -10.61 20.84
N ALA A 37 -27.68 -9.33 21.01
CA ALA A 37 -27.04 -8.21 20.32
C ALA A 37 -25.49 -8.27 20.35
N GLN A 38 -24.92 -8.64 21.48
CA GLN A 38 -23.47 -8.76 21.64
C GLN A 38 -22.87 -9.84 20.73
N ALA A 39 -23.58 -10.95 20.51
CA ALA A 39 -23.14 -12.00 19.59
C ALA A 39 -23.22 -11.54 18.12
N ILE A 40 -24.24 -10.76 17.78
CA ILE A 40 -24.40 -10.16 16.46
C ILE A 40 -23.26 -9.14 16.19
N PHE A 41 -22.98 -8.27 17.16
CA PHE A 41 -21.86 -7.32 17.07
C PHE A 41 -20.52 -8.02 16.83
N ALA A 42 -20.23 -9.11 17.53
CA ALA A 42 -19.01 -9.87 17.34
C ALA A 42 -18.91 -10.39 15.89
N LYS A 43 -20.01 -10.92 15.34
CA LYS A 43 -20.05 -11.42 13.96
C LYS A 43 -19.92 -10.30 12.91
N LEU A 44 -20.56 -9.16 13.15
CA LEU A 44 -20.42 -7.99 12.28
C LEU A 44 -18.98 -7.45 12.31
N ALA A 45 -18.31 -7.46 13.47
CA ALA A 45 -16.91 -7.09 13.59
C ALA A 45 -15.99 -8.04 12.79
N ASP A 46 -16.24 -9.35 12.82
CA ASP A 46 -15.50 -10.35 12.04
C ASP A 46 -15.67 -10.10 10.53
N VAL A 47 -16.89 -9.82 10.08
CA VAL A 47 -17.18 -9.50 8.68
C VAL A 47 -16.47 -8.19 8.27
N PHE A 48 -16.58 -7.16 9.12
CA PHE A 48 -15.92 -5.88 8.87
C PHE A 48 -14.40 -6.04 8.74
N LEU A 49 -13.77 -6.74 9.69
CA LEU A 49 -12.32 -6.98 9.67
C LEU A 49 -11.90 -7.77 8.42
N SER A 50 -12.66 -8.79 8.06
CA SER A 50 -12.38 -9.61 6.87
C SER A 50 -12.47 -8.79 5.57
N GLN A 51 -13.47 -7.93 5.44
CA GLN A 51 -13.64 -7.05 4.29
C GLN A 51 -12.59 -5.94 4.25
N ALA A 52 -12.29 -5.33 5.41
CA ALA A 52 -11.24 -4.32 5.52
C ALA A 52 -9.88 -4.88 5.11
N LEU A 53 -9.54 -6.08 5.59
CA LEU A 53 -8.31 -6.76 5.23
C LEU A 53 -8.26 -7.11 3.74
N ARG A 54 -9.36 -7.61 3.18
CA ARG A 54 -9.46 -7.92 1.74
C ARG A 54 -9.25 -6.69 0.88
N THR A 55 -9.92 -5.58 1.21
CA THR A 55 -9.79 -4.30 0.50
C THR A 55 -8.36 -3.75 0.63
N TYR A 56 -7.77 -3.84 1.83
CA TYR A 56 -6.38 -3.43 2.05
C TYR A 56 -5.41 -4.26 1.20
N LEU A 57 -5.55 -5.59 1.19
CA LEU A 57 -4.69 -6.48 0.41
C LEU A 57 -4.81 -6.21 -1.08
N ALA A 58 -6.03 -6.03 -1.60
CA ALA A 58 -6.26 -5.67 -3.01
C ALA A 58 -5.62 -4.32 -3.36
N GLY A 59 -5.79 -3.31 -2.52
CA GLY A 59 -5.15 -2.01 -2.70
C GLY A 59 -3.62 -2.07 -2.60
N ALA A 60 -3.09 -2.88 -1.69
CA ALA A 60 -1.66 -3.08 -1.52
C ALA A 60 -1.03 -3.85 -2.71
N GLU A 61 -1.74 -4.80 -3.31
CA GLU A 61 -1.34 -5.44 -4.57
C GLU A 61 -1.31 -4.45 -5.74
N GLN A 62 -2.35 -3.63 -5.89
CA GLN A 62 -2.41 -2.60 -6.93
C GLN A 62 -1.34 -1.53 -6.75
N ALA A 63 -1.02 -1.16 -5.51
CA ALA A 63 0.05 -0.23 -5.19
C ALA A 63 1.46 -0.85 -5.28
N GLY A 64 1.58 -2.15 -5.58
CA GLY A 64 2.86 -2.86 -5.60
C GLY A 64 3.53 -2.98 -4.22
N LEU A 65 2.75 -2.86 -3.14
CA LEU A 65 3.23 -2.98 -1.76
C LEU A 65 3.33 -4.43 -1.29
N LEU A 66 2.58 -5.32 -1.91
CA LEU A 66 2.66 -6.76 -1.70
C LEU A 66 3.42 -7.39 -2.87
N ALA A 67 4.31 -8.32 -2.55
CA ALA A 67 4.89 -9.16 -3.59
C ALA A 67 3.75 -9.87 -4.33
N PRO A 68 3.73 -9.84 -5.68
CA PRO A 68 2.73 -10.59 -6.45
C PRO A 68 2.73 -12.03 -5.95
N ARG A 69 1.57 -12.53 -5.55
CA ARG A 69 1.42 -13.91 -5.12
C ARG A 69 1.80 -14.82 -6.28
N GLN A 70 3.03 -15.38 -6.19
CA GLN A 70 3.55 -16.43 -7.07
C GLN A 70 3.39 -16.14 -8.58
N THR A 71 4.39 -15.51 -9.17
CA THR A 71 4.54 -15.67 -10.62
C THR A 71 4.82 -17.15 -10.88
N ALA A 72 4.19 -17.73 -11.89
CA ALA A 72 4.48 -19.09 -12.35
C ALA A 72 5.95 -19.24 -12.83
N ASP A 73 6.68 -18.13 -12.92
CA ASP A 73 8.10 -18.06 -13.32
C ASP A 73 8.97 -17.82 -12.08
N PRO A 74 9.66 -18.86 -11.54
CA PRO A 74 10.48 -18.75 -10.33
C PRO A 74 11.62 -17.74 -10.47
N GLN A 75 12.15 -17.54 -11.68
CA GLN A 75 13.25 -16.61 -11.94
C GLN A 75 12.76 -15.15 -11.85
N ILE A 76 11.56 -14.87 -12.34
CA ILE A 76 10.91 -13.56 -12.14
C ILE A 76 10.52 -13.36 -10.68
N GLY A 77 10.10 -14.42 -9.99
CA GLY A 77 9.82 -14.41 -8.56
C GLY A 77 11.02 -13.96 -7.72
N GLN A 78 12.23 -14.39 -8.05
CA GLN A 78 13.46 -13.95 -7.38
C GLN A 78 13.72 -12.44 -7.54
N ALA A 79 13.53 -11.92 -8.75
CA ALA A 79 13.68 -10.48 -8.99
C ALA A 79 12.62 -9.66 -8.25
N LEU A 80 11.37 -10.12 -8.24
CA LEU A 80 10.29 -9.48 -7.47
C LEU A 80 10.60 -9.45 -5.98
N ALA A 81 11.02 -10.57 -5.40
CA ALA A 81 11.42 -10.63 -4.00
C ALA A 81 12.54 -9.63 -3.70
N ALA A 82 13.59 -9.56 -4.53
CA ALA A 82 14.69 -8.62 -4.36
C ALA A 82 14.24 -7.15 -4.43
N LEU A 83 13.31 -6.81 -5.33
CA LEU A 83 12.73 -5.47 -5.43
C LEU A 83 11.91 -5.09 -4.19
N HIS A 84 11.14 -6.03 -3.63
CA HIS A 84 10.33 -5.82 -2.43
C HIS A 84 11.17 -5.77 -1.15
N ASP A 85 12.17 -6.63 -1.03
CA ASP A 85 13.03 -6.70 0.16
C ASP A 85 13.96 -5.49 0.27
N ARG A 86 14.46 -4.99 -0.86
CA ARG A 86 15.46 -3.92 -0.90
C ARG A 86 15.10 -2.83 -1.92
N PRO A 87 13.95 -2.16 -1.79
CA PRO A 87 13.50 -1.18 -2.77
C PRO A 87 14.37 0.08 -2.83
N ALA A 88 15.04 0.44 -1.74
CA ALA A 88 15.91 1.62 -1.69
C ALA A 88 17.24 1.44 -2.46
N VAL A 89 17.64 0.19 -2.74
CA VAL A 89 18.85 -0.10 -3.52
C VAL A 89 18.70 0.39 -4.96
N THR A 90 19.74 0.97 -5.50
CA THR A 90 19.78 1.41 -6.91
C THR A 90 19.86 0.19 -7.83
N TRP A 91 18.73 -0.42 -8.10
CA TRP A 91 18.63 -1.53 -9.03
C TRP A 91 18.73 -1.07 -10.48
N THR A 92 19.52 -1.79 -11.27
CA THR A 92 19.54 -1.66 -12.73
C THR A 92 18.86 -2.86 -13.39
N LEU A 93 18.40 -2.69 -14.62
CA LEU A 93 17.85 -3.79 -15.40
C LEU A 93 18.87 -4.93 -15.59
N ALA A 94 20.17 -4.59 -15.68
CA ALA A 94 21.23 -5.56 -15.84
C ALA A 94 21.41 -6.43 -14.58
N GLU A 95 21.37 -5.83 -13.39
CA GLU A 95 21.49 -6.55 -12.12
C GLU A 95 20.31 -7.48 -11.88
N LEU A 96 19.07 -7.02 -12.17
CA LEU A 96 17.89 -7.85 -12.05
C LEU A 96 17.89 -9.01 -13.04
N ALA A 97 18.33 -8.79 -14.27
CA ALA A 97 18.48 -9.82 -15.29
C ALA A 97 19.54 -10.86 -14.87
N CYS A 98 20.68 -10.40 -14.35
CA CYS A 98 21.73 -11.27 -13.82
C CYS A 98 21.23 -12.12 -12.65
N LEU A 99 20.51 -11.51 -11.69
CA LEU A 99 19.91 -12.21 -10.56
C LEU A 99 18.93 -13.32 -11.02
N SER A 100 18.25 -13.10 -12.14
CA SER A 100 17.29 -14.05 -12.71
C SER A 100 17.92 -15.03 -13.70
N GLY A 101 19.26 -14.99 -13.92
CA GLY A 101 19.96 -15.86 -14.86
C GLY A 101 19.55 -15.63 -16.32
N MET A 102 19.18 -14.39 -16.70
CA MET A 102 18.65 -14.05 -18.02
C MET A 102 19.44 -12.92 -18.70
N SER A 103 19.36 -12.84 -20.03
CA SER A 103 19.74 -11.61 -20.74
C SER A 103 18.77 -10.47 -20.40
N ARG A 104 19.22 -9.21 -20.50
CA ARG A 104 18.39 -8.02 -20.22
C ARG A 104 17.09 -8.00 -21.03
N THR A 105 17.15 -8.36 -22.31
CA THR A 105 15.99 -8.37 -23.19
C THR A 105 14.98 -9.44 -22.79
N LEU A 106 15.45 -10.67 -22.54
CA LEU A 106 14.61 -11.77 -22.11
C LEU A 106 13.96 -11.48 -20.77
N PHE A 107 14.72 -10.99 -19.80
CA PHE A 107 14.21 -10.61 -18.49
C PHE A 107 13.12 -9.55 -18.58
N ALA A 108 13.35 -8.45 -19.31
CA ALA A 108 12.36 -7.38 -19.47
C ALA A 108 11.05 -7.88 -20.10
N ALA A 109 11.16 -8.74 -21.12
CA ALA A 109 9.98 -9.33 -21.78
C ALA A 109 9.20 -10.24 -20.83
N ARG A 110 9.88 -11.19 -20.14
CA ARG A 110 9.24 -12.12 -19.19
C ARG A 110 8.67 -11.40 -17.97
N PHE A 111 9.40 -10.44 -17.42
CA PHE A 111 8.90 -9.64 -16.31
C PHE A 111 7.61 -8.91 -16.69
N ARG A 112 7.59 -8.26 -17.87
CA ARG A 112 6.39 -7.57 -18.36
C ARG A 112 5.22 -8.52 -18.61
N ALA A 113 5.49 -9.72 -19.15
CA ALA A 113 4.47 -10.73 -19.34
C ALA A 113 3.87 -11.23 -18.01
N ALA A 114 4.71 -11.40 -16.98
CA ALA A 114 4.30 -11.92 -15.69
C ALA A 114 3.65 -10.86 -14.78
N VAL A 115 4.12 -9.60 -14.83
CA VAL A 115 3.74 -8.53 -13.90
C VAL A 115 2.86 -7.44 -14.56
N GLY A 116 2.81 -7.41 -15.89
CA GLY A 116 2.04 -6.42 -16.65
C GLY A 116 2.75 -5.10 -16.90
N GLU A 117 3.93 -4.86 -16.28
CA GLU A 117 4.68 -3.62 -16.41
C GLU A 117 6.20 -3.86 -16.41
N SER A 118 6.99 -2.82 -16.71
CA SER A 118 8.46 -2.95 -16.71
C SER A 118 9.01 -3.03 -15.28
N PRO A 119 10.17 -3.70 -15.06
CA PRO A 119 10.80 -3.85 -13.74
C PRO A 119 11.03 -2.51 -13.02
N MET A 120 11.54 -1.51 -13.76
CA MET A 120 11.83 -0.19 -13.19
C MET A 120 10.57 0.61 -12.84
N ARG A 121 9.48 0.41 -13.59
CA ARG A 121 8.19 1.00 -13.24
C ARG A 121 7.61 0.35 -12.00
N HIS A 122 7.73 -0.97 -11.90
CA HIS A 122 7.32 -1.72 -10.70
C HIS A 122 8.08 -1.26 -9.46
N LEU A 123 9.41 -1.14 -9.55
CA LEU A 123 10.24 -0.59 -8.46
C LEU A 123 9.80 0.84 -8.07
N ALA A 124 9.51 1.69 -9.05
CA ALA A 124 9.06 3.05 -8.77
C ALA A 124 7.73 3.05 -7.99
N LYS A 125 6.78 2.17 -8.33
CA LYS A 125 5.53 2.02 -7.58
C LYS A 125 5.74 1.56 -6.13
N ILE A 126 6.61 0.56 -5.92
CA ILE A 126 6.97 0.09 -4.56
C ILE A 126 7.52 1.26 -3.74
N ARG A 127 8.47 2.02 -4.27
CA ARG A 127 9.07 3.18 -3.61
C ARG A 127 8.05 4.27 -3.29
N LEU A 128 7.18 4.57 -4.23
CA LEU A 128 6.14 5.59 -4.06
C LEU A 128 5.07 5.17 -3.06
N GLY A 129 4.70 3.89 -3.04
CA GLY A 129 3.82 3.34 -2.02
C GLY A 129 4.43 3.43 -0.61
N GLN A 130 5.72 3.12 -0.45
CA GLN A 130 6.42 3.31 0.82
C GLN A 130 6.49 4.80 1.22
N ALA A 131 6.76 5.69 0.24
CA ALA A 131 6.77 7.12 0.50
C ALA A 131 5.40 7.63 0.98
N ALA A 132 4.30 7.18 0.36
CA ALA A 132 2.94 7.48 0.80
C ALA A 132 2.68 7.00 2.24
N GLY A 133 3.13 5.78 2.57
CA GLY A 133 3.06 5.26 3.93
C GLY A 133 3.82 6.14 4.94
N TYR A 134 5.07 6.53 4.64
CA TYR A 134 5.83 7.44 5.51
C TYR A 134 5.18 8.82 5.67
N LEU A 135 4.58 9.35 4.60
CA LEU A 135 3.90 10.66 4.65
C LEU A 135 2.70 10.65 5.60
N THR A 136 1.98 9.54 5.69
CA THR A 136 0.78 9.43 6.54
C THR A 136 1.07 9.00 7.96
N THR A 137 2.12 8.18 8.18
CA THR A 137 2.41 7.57 9.49
C THR A 137 3.54 8.23 10.25
N THR A 138 4.30 9.14 9.61
CA THR A 138 5.47 9.77 10.24
C THR A 138 5.53 11.28 9.97
N ARG A 139 6.34 11.98 10.78
CA ARG A 139 6.67 13.41 10.59
C ARG A 139 8.00 13.62 9.84
N LEU A 140 8.52 12.60 9.15
CA LEU A 140 9.77 12.72 8.39
C LEU A 140 9.65 13.80 7.31
N SER A 141 10.75 14.53 7.07
CA SER A 141 10.81 15.47 5.94
C SER A 141 10.74 14.71 4.60
N VAL A 142 10.28 15.38 3.55
CA VAL A 142 10.23 14.79 2.19
C VAL A 142 11.61 14.33 1.74
N GLU A 143 12.66 15.08 2.09
CA GLU A 143 14.04 14.71 1.83
C GLU A 143 14.45 13.40 2.54
N ALA A 144 14.10 13.26 3.83
CA ALA A 144 14.37 12.04 4.57
C ALA A 144 13.60 10.83 4.00
N ILE A 145 12.37 11.03 3.54
CA ILE A 145 11.57 10.01 2.87
C ILE A 145 12.21 9.65 1.53
N ALA A 146 12.67 10.63 0.73
CA ALA A 146 13.34 10.38 -0.54
C ALA A 146 14.56 9.46 -0.36
N ARG A 147 15.43 9.77 0.60
CA ARG A 147 16.59 8.93 0.92
C ARG A 147 16.19 7.50 1.32
N ARG A 148 15.19 7.34 2.16
CA ARG A 148 14.73 6.03 2.65
C ARG A 148 14.07 5.17 1.57
N THR A 149 13.47 5.80 0.58
CA THR A 149 12.76 5.12 -0.51
C THR A 149 13.60 4.99 -1.79
N GLY A 150 14.88 5.38 -1.73
CA GLY A 150 15.79 5.23 -2.86
C GLY A 150 15.67 6.29 -3.96
N TYR A 151 15.05 7.44 -3.64
CA TYR A 151 15.13 8.64 -4.45
C TYR A 151 16.31 9.48 -3.97
N GLY A 152 17.19 9.89 -4.87
CA GLY A 152 18.41 10.63 -4.50
C GLY A 152 18.10 12.02 -3.92
N THR A 153 16.98 12.64 -4.30
CA THR A 153 16.60 14.00 -3.88
C THR A 153 15.08 14.08 -3.63
N ASP A 154 14.69 15.04 -2.81
CA ASP A 154 13.29 15.40 -2.58
C ASP A 154 12.58 15.86 -3.87
N ALA A 155 13.29 16.56 -4.75
CA ALA A 155 12.77 16.99 -6.06
C ALA A 155 12.41 15.79 -6.95
N SER A 156 13.29 14.76 -7.00
CA SER A 156 13.03 13.55 -7.77
C SER A 156 11.85 12.75 -7.24
N LEU A 157 11.75 12.61 -5.91
CA LEU A 157 10.59 12.00 -5.26
C LEU A 157 9.32 12.80 -5.55
N SER A 158 9.34 14.12 -5.35
CA SER A 158 8.16 14.98 -5.53
C SER A 158 7.63 14.92 -6.96
N LYS A 159 8.52 14.93 -7.96
CA LYS A 159 8.15 14.80 -9.38
C LYS A 159 7.50 13.43 -9.67
N ALA A 160 8.10 12.35 -9.19
CA ALA A 160 7.57 11.00 -9.38
C ALA A 160 6.24 10.81 -8.64
N PHE A 161 6.14 11.32 -7.42
CA PHE A 161 4.96 11.23 -6.57
C PHE A 161 3.77 11.99 -7.18
N LYS A 162 3.98 13.23 -7.63
CA LYS A 162 2.93 14.03 -8.29
C LYS A 162 2.45 13.37 -9.58
N ARG A 163 3.34 12.73 -10.34
CA ARG A 163 2.96 11.99 -11.56
C ARG A 163 2.08 10.77 -11.26
N GLU A 164 2.34 10.06 -10.15
CA GLU A 164 1.62 8.84 -9.78
C GLU A 164 0.30 9.15 -9.03
N PHE A 165 0.34 10.08 -8.08
CA PHE A 165 -0.81 10.38 -7.18
C PHE A 165 -1.56 11.66 -7.56
N GLY A 166 -1.10 12.43 -8.55
CA GLY A 166 -1.74 13.66 -8.99
C GLY A 166 -1.45 14.88 -8.13
N ILE A 167 -0.99 14.72 -6.90
CA ILE A 167 -0.71 15.77 -5.90
C ILE A 167 0.69 15.67 -5.34
N SER A 168 1.20 16.77 -4.76
CA SER A 168 2.53 16.77 -4.15
C SER A 168 2.59 15.96 -2.84
N PRO A 169 3.78 15.50 -2.40
CA PRO A 169 3.94 14.83 -1.11
C PRO A 169 3.41 15.66 0.08
N GLY A 170 3.60 16.99 0.07
CA GLY A 170 3.08 17.89 1.10
C GLY A 170 1.56 17.87 1.15
N GLN A 171 0.91 18.09 0.00
CA GLN A 171 -0.55 18.05 -0.13
C GLN A 171 -1.11 16.66 0.24
N TYR A 172 -0.41 15.58 -0.12
CA TYR A 172 -0.80 14.23 0.26
C TYR A 172 -0.78 14.04 1.77
N ARG A 173 0.24 14.56 2.46
CA ARG A 173 0.33 14.55 3.92
C ARG A 173 -0.81 15.33 4.57
N GLU A 174 -1.10 16.52 4.09
CA GLU A 174 -2.18 17.38 4.62
C GLU A 174 -3.55 16.72 4.47
N SER A 175 -3.81 16.12 3.29
CA SER A 175 -5.10 15.50 3.01
C SER A 175 -5.32 14.16 3.72
N ASN A 176 -4.25 13.42 4.05
CA ASN A 176 -4.31 12.08 4.65
C ASN A 176 -3.69 12.01 6.06
N GLY A 177 -2.99 13.07 6.51
CA GLY A 177 -2.31 13.12 7.80
C GLY A 177 -3.16 13.66 8.95
N SER A 178 -4.45 13.93 8.75
CA SER A 178 -5.36 14.48 9.76
C SER A 178 -5.94 13.44 10.75
N VAL A 179 -5.13 12.44 11.14
CA VAL A 179 -5.37 11.71 12.38
C VAL A 179 -4.32 12.16 13.39
N ALA A 180 -4.50 13.37 13.91
CA ALA A 180 -3.81 13.81 15.11
C ALA A 180 -4.18 12.85 16.24
N VAL A 181 -3.20 12.10 16.72
CA VAL A 181 -3.25 11.51 18.06
C VAL A 181 -3.44 12.68 19.02
N ALA A 182 -4.66 12.83 19.53
CA ALA A 182 -4.91 13.74 20.63
C ALA A 182 -3.97 13.36 21.78
N PRO A 183 -3.28 14.33 22.45
CA PRO A 183 -2.46 14.02 23.60
C PRO A 183 -3.35 13.44 24.67
N VAL A 184 -3.02 12.23 25.15
CA VAL A 184 -3.60 11.69 26.39
C VAL A 184 -3.17 12.64 27.51
N VAL A 185 -4.07 13.50 27.94
CA VAL A 185 -3.90 14.31 29.14
C VAL A 185 -4.03 13.35 30.32
N SER A 186 -2.89 12.99 30.91
CA SER A 186 -2.83 12.36 32.21
C SER A 186 -3.35 13.36 33.26
N ARG A 187 -4.41 13.00 33.95
CA ARG A 187 -4.76 13.52 35.27
C ARG A 187 -4.49 12.46 36.31
#